data_7abe61e983fb386360c02b3e7f2bfe69
#
_entry.id   7abe61e983fb386360c02b3e7f2bfe69
#
_cell.length_a   1.000
_cell.length_b   1.000
_cell.length_c   1.000
_cell.angle_alpha   90.00
_cell.angle_beta   90.00
_cell.angle_gamma   90.00
#
_symmetry.space_group_name_H-M   'P 1'
#
loop_
_entity.id
_entity.type
_entity.pdbx_description
1 polymer ?
#
loop_
_entity_poly.entity_id
_entity_poly.type
_entity_poly.pdbx_seq_one_letter_code
_entity_poly.pdbx_strand_id
1 'polypeptide(L)'
;MNGDPAENRARLYLWWSRLAAMTAKELIQFGRDTLLLVAIAYLFVFDTYMAGNVSMQLNHAVVVVHDADHSAASRELIYHFRPPHFRLGGEVQDHRAGQRLLDQGQALVVLDIPPHFERDILQGKPTDVQVQVDASNTVLGFLASSYAAQIIGQYGFDQALARLGVTERSMQNVPMIRDEHRVWYNPNQKDAWFMPIVELLIVITIMAIMLPAAAAVREKERGTIEQLLVSPLTPIQILLPKVIAMTLVILLGTAVSLFFVLHGIFDVPMKGSLALFFAVTTLYTFTTAGLGLYIATLSRNLAQAAMLAILVLMPMIFLSGAWTPPEAMPAGMREAMFLSPLYHFIEMGYGILLKGAGLDVLWDSLLSLVLLGIVIFSFGVWRFKRQFG
;
A
#
# COMPACT_ATOMS: atom_id res chain seq x y z
N MET A 1 30.69 45.27 -0.68
CA MET A 1 31.57 44.20 -0.19
C MET A 1 31.72 43.17 -1.32
N ASN A 2 32.63 43.44 -2.24
CA ASN A 2 32.97 42.60 -3.41
C ASN A 2 34.15 41.72 -2.99
N GLY A 3 33.87 40.49 -2.53
CA GLY A 3 34.93 39.50 -2.35
C GLY A 3 35.51 39.07 -3.69
N ASP A 4 36.82 38.86 -3.73
CA ASP A 4 37.55 38.40 -4.90
C ASP A 4 36.87 37.14 -5.51
N PRO A 5 36.56 37.13 -6.82
CA PRO A 5 35.95 35.95 -7.48
C PRO A 5 36.76 34.66 -7.30
N ALA A 6 38.09 34.76 -7.15
CA ALA A 6 38.95 33.60 -6.88
C ALA A 6 38.76 33.05 -5.46
N GLU A 7 38.61 33.92 -4.46
CA GLU A 7 38.36 33.53 -3.08
C GLU A 7 36.95 32.87 -2.91
N ASN A 8 35.95 33.40 -3.61
CA ASN A 8 34.60 32.81 -3.61
C ASN A 8 34.57 31.42 -4.28
N ARG A 9 35.33 31.24 -5.37
CA ARG A 9 35.46 29.90 -6.01
C ARG A 9 36.16 28.89 -5.09
N ALA A 10 37.25 29.30 -4.42
CA ALA A 10 37.96 28.44 -3.46
C ALA A 10 37.08 28.06 -2.28
N ARG A 11 36.32 28.97 -1.71
CA ARG A 11 35.35 28.69 -0.63
C ARG A 11 34.26 27.72 -1.08
N LEU A 12 33.71 27.90 -2.30
CA LEU A 12 32.69 27.02 -2.86
C LEU A 12 33.26 25.60 -3.10
N TYR A 13 34.47 25.50 -3.65
CA TYR A 13 35.16 24.22 -3.85
C TYR A 13 35.39 23.48 -2.53
N LEU A 14 35.89 24.16 -1.50
CA LEU A 14 36.08 23.60 -0.17
C LEU A 14 34.76 23.16 0.45
N TRP A 15 33.68 23.90 0.24
CA TRP A 15 32.35 23.50 0.75
C TRP A 15 31.87 22.19 0.13
N TRP A 16 31.94 22.06 -1.20
CA TRP A 16 31.57 20.84 -1.90
C TRP A 16 32.48 19.67 -1.60
N SER A 17 33.77 19.87 -1.48
CA SER A 17 34.73 18.84 -1.09
C SER A 17 34.44 18.28 0.30
N ARG A 18 34.16 19.15 1.27
CA ARG A 18 33.75 18.75 2.63
C ARG A 18 32.43 17.96 2.61
N LEU A 19 31.45 18.44 1.86
CA LEU A 19 30.16 17.76 1.71
C LEU A 19 30.34 16.34 1.16
N ALA A 20 31.13 16.20 0.08
CA ALA A 20 31.41 14.91 -0.55
C ALA A 20 32.17 13.97 0.39
N ALA A 21 33.19 14.45 1.09
CA ALA A 21 33.95 13.66 2.05
C ALA A 21 33.08 13.16 3.22
N MET A 22 32.22 14.02 3.75
CA MET A 22 31.27 13.66 4.83
C MET A 22 30.21 12.66 4.33
N THR A 23 29.70 12.83 3.11
CA THR A 23 28.76 11.87 2.52
C THR A 23 29.43 10.50 2.32
N ALA A 24 30.65 10.47 1.81
CA ALA A 24 31.42 9.23 1.65
C ALA A 24 31.67 8.54 3.01
N LYS A 25 32.02 9.32 4.05
CA LYS A 25 32.12 8.79 5.43
C LYS A 25 30.84 8.11 5.90
N GLU A 26 29.69 8.78 5.72
CA GLU A 26 28.38 8.21 6.11
C GLU A 26 28.08 6.92 5.33
N LEU A 27 28.33 6.90 4.01
CA LEU A 27 28.12 5.68 3.19
C LEU A 27 29.03 4.54 3.62
N ILE A 28 30.33 4.80 3.93
CA ILE A 28 31.25 3.78 4.41
C ILE A 28 30.81 3.26 5.78
N GLN A 29 30.40 4.14 6.67
CA GLN A 29 29.91 3.76 8.00
C GLN A 29 28.64 2.90 7.89
N PHE A 30 27.74 3.27 6.99
CA PHE A 30 26.54 2.52 6.65
C PHE A 30 26.89 1.13 6.09
N GLY A 31 27.78 1.05 5.11
CA GLY A 31 28.20 -0.22 4.48
C GLY A 31 28.91 -1.20 5.43
N ARG A 32 29.39 -0.73 6.58
CA ARG A 32 29.98 -1.56 7.63
C ARG A 32 28.98 -2.08 8.67
N ASP A 33 27.76 -1.59 8.67
CA ASP A 33 26.70 -2.02 9.58
C ASP A 33 25.90 -3.17 8.95
N THR A 34 26.38 -4.39 9.17
CA THR A 34 25.78 -5.60 8.59
C THR A 34 24.31 -5.76 8.98
N LEU A 35 23.94 -5.43 10.23
CA LEU A 35 22.55 -5.54 10.68
C LEU A 35 21.62 -4.59 9.90
N LEU A 36 22.10 -3.38 9.67
CA LEU A 36 21.35 -2.37 8.93
C LEU A 36 21.22 -2.75 7.45
N LEU A 37 22.28 -3.30 6.84
CA LEU A 37 22.23 -3.80 5.45
C LEU A 37 21.23 -4.95 5.30
N VAL A 38 21.24 -5.91 6.25
CA VAL A 38 20.27 -7.01 6.25
C VAL A 38 18.85 -6.50 6.43
N ALA A 39 18.62 -5.53 7.33
CA ALA A 39 17.29 -4.93 7.53
C ALA A 39 16.78 -4.22 6.26
N ILE A 40 17.64 -3.51 5.54
CA ILE A 40 17.28 -2.85 4.28
C ILE A 40 16.99 -3.87 3.19
N ALA A 41 17.84 -4.88 3.02
CA ALA A 41 17.61 -5.95 2.06
C ALA A 41 16.28 -6.68 2.37
N TYR A 42 16.00 -6.92 3.65
CA TYR A 42 14.73 -7.51 4.09
C TYR A 42 13.54 -6.64 3.66
N LEU A 43 13.53 -5.35 4.00
CA LEU A 43 12.40 -4.46 3.74
C LEU A 43 12.21 -4.19 2.25
N PHE A 44 13.26 -3.87 1.50
CA PHE A 44 13.12 -3.56 0.07
C PHE A 44 12.89 -4.78 -0.81
N VAL A 45 13.31 -5.98 -0.40
CA VAL A 45 13.18 -7.18 -1.23
C VAL A 45 12.15 -8.13 -0.67
N PHE A 46 12.36 -8.62 0.55
CA PHE A 46 11.52 -9.69 1.10
C PHE A 46 10.13 -9.19 1.49
N ASP A 47 10.04 -8.07 2.15
CA ASP A 47 8.77 -7.48 2.60
C ASP A 47 7.91 -7.05 1.40
N THR A 48 8.51 -6.35 0.42
CA THR A 48 7.84 -6.00 -0.84
C THR A 48 7.41 -7.25 -1.63
N TYR A 49 8.21 -8.32 -1.61
CA TYR A 49 7.84 -9.61 -2.21
C TYR A 49 6.67 -10.25 -1.48
N MET A 50 6.66 -10.25 -0.15
CA MET A 50 5.54 -10.77 0.64
C MET A 50 4.26 -10.01 0.36
N ALA A 51 4.31 -8.68 0.28
CA ALA A 51 3.15 -7.85 -0.05
C ALA A 51 2.54 -8.21 -1.42
N GLY A 52 3.38 -8.51 -2.43
CA GLY A 52 2.91 -8.92 -3.75
C GLY A 52 2.24 -10.29 -3.79
N ASN A 53 2.47 -11.14 -2.78
CA ASN A 53 1.80 -12.44 -2.65
C ASN A 53 0.51 -12.37 -1.80
N VAL A 54 0.20 -11.22 -1.20
CA VAL A 54 -1.08 -11.02 -0.51
C VAL A 54 -2.17 -10.83 -1.55
N SER A 55 -3.18 -11.70 -1.54
CA SER A 55 -4.37 -11.57 -2.38
C SER A 55 -5.55 -11.12 -1.52
N MET A 56 -6.23 -10.08 -1.97
CA MET A 56 -7.52 -9.64 -1.41
C MET A 56 -8.71 -10.29 -2.11
N GLN A 57 -8.47 -11.17 -3.08
CA GLN A 57 -9.52 -11.88 -3.80
C GLN A 57 -10.02 -13.06 -2.97
N LEU A 58 -11.31 -13.33 -3.10
CA LEU A 58 -11.91 -14.53 -2.50
C LEU A 58 -11.50 -15.76 -3.31
N ASN A 59 -10.63 -16.59 -2.74
CA ASN A 59 -10.16 -17.81 -3.38
C ASN A 59 -10.51 -19.04 -2.50
N HIS A 60 -11.22 -20.00 -3.10
CA HIS A 60 -11.57 -21.28 -2.47
C HIS A 60 -12.26 -21.14 -1.12
N ALA A 61 -13.11 -20.12 -0.93
CA ALA A 61 -13.89 -19.95 0.28
C ALA A 61 -14.79 -21.15 0.51
N VAL A 62 -14.76 -21.70 1.72
CA VAL A 62 -15.53 -22.89 2.06
C VAL A 62 -17.01 -22.53 2.15
N VAL A 63 -17.83 -23.16 1.30
CA VAL A 63 -19.29 -23.09 1.34
C VAL A 63 -19.83 -24.42 1.84
N VAL A 64 -20.64 -24.38 2.89
CA VAL A 64 -21.38 -25.51 3.38
C VAL A 64 -22.84 -25.34 3.02
N VAL A 65 -23.51 -26.40 2.63
CA VAL A 65 -24.87 -26.35 2.11
C VAL A 65 -25.83 -27.13 3.03
N HIS A 66 -26.93 -26.46 3.36
CA HIS A 66 -28.13 -27.13 3.87
C HIS A 66 -29.17 -27.17 2.77
N ASP A 67 -29.33 -28.30 2.11
CA ASP A 67 -30.31 -28.53 1.04
C ASP A 67 -31.52 -29.28 1.60
N ALA A 68 -32.64 -28.62 1.85
CA ALA A 68 -33.88 -29.21 2.32
C ALA A 68 -34.78 -29.71 1.17
N ASP A 69 -34.42 -29.41 -0.11
CA ASP A 69 -35.19 -29.80 -1.28
C ASP A 69 -34.67 -31.07 -1.96
N HIS A 70 -33.33 -31.26 -1.94
CA HIS A 70 -32.67 -32.43 -2.58
C HIS A 70 -33.05 -32.65 -4.04
N SER A 71 -33.43 -31.60 -4.75
CA SER A 71 -33.92 -31.64 -6.14
C SER A 71 -32.81 -31.56 -7.19
N ALA A 72 -33.18 -31.60 -8.46
CA ALA A 72 -32.24 -31.32 -9.54
C ALA A 72 -31.83 -29.83 -9.57
N ALA A 73 -32.81 -28.93 -9.33
CA ALA A 73 -32.58 -27.51 -9.32
C ALA A 73 -31.70 -27.06 -8.15
N SER A 74 -31.88 -27.68 -6.95
CA SER A 74 -30.99 -27.33 -5.83
C SER A 74 -29.54 -27.78 -6.08
N ARG A 75 -29.34 -28.99 -6.61
CA ARG A 75 -28.00 -29.46 -7.01
C ARG A 75 -27.34 -28.60 -8.10
N GLU A 76 -28.12 -28.13 -9.06
CA GLU A 76 -27.64 -27.21 -10.12
C GLU A 76 -27.17 -25.88 -9.51
N LEU A 77 -27.97 -25.27 -8.63
CA LEU A 77 -27.55 -24.07 -7.92
C LEU A 77 -26.26 -24.28 -7.12
N ILE A 78 -26.18 -25.38 -6.34
CA ILE A 78 -24.98 -25.72 -5.55
C ILE A 78 -23.75 -25.86 -6.47
N TYR A 79 -23.92 -26.44 -7.66
CA TYR A 79 -22.82 -26.60 -8.62
C TYR A 79 -22.21 -25.29 -9.09
N HIS A 80 -22.93 -24.17 -9.06
CA HIS A 80 -22.40 -22.84 -9.38
C HIS A 80 -21.47 -22.28 -8.31
N PHE A 81 -21.53 -22.78 -7.06
CA PHE A 81 -20.60 -22.42 -5.97
C PHE A 81 -19.30 -23.25 -6.06
N ARG A 82 -18.47 -22.96 -7.07
CA ARG A 82 -17.24 -23.70 -7.40
C ARG A 82 -16.03 -22.76 -7.57
N PRO A 83 -14.81 -23.33 -7.69
CA PRO A 83 -13.61 -22.53 -7.98
C PRO A 83 -13.78 -21.59 -9.18
N PRO A 84 -13.11 -20.41 -9.17
CA PRO A 84 -12.05 -20.04 -8.21
C PRO A 84 -12.53 -19.49 -6.86
N HIS A 85 -13.75 -18.96 -6.76
CA HIS A 85 -14.19 -18.21 -5.59
C HIS A 85 -14.58 -19.11 -4.42
N PHE A 86 -15.33 -20.18 -4.71
CA PHE A 86 -15.87 -21.06 -3.70
C PHE A 86 -15.37 -22.50 -3.82
N ARG A 87 -15.37 -23.19 -2.71
CA ARG A 87 -15.13 -24.63 -2.60
C ARG A 87 -16.20 -25.24 -1.70
N LEU A 88 -16.89 -26.27 -2.17
CA LEU A 88 -17.84 -27.03 -1.35
C LEU A 88 -17.11 -27.71 -0.19
N GLY A 89 -17.54 -27.40 1.03
CA GLY A 89 -17.06 -28.00 2.28
C GLY A 89 -17.89 -29.19 2.75
N GLY A 90 -19.02 -29.43 2.09
CA GLY A 90 -19.94 -30.53 2.41
C GLY A 90 -21.37 -30.07 2.61
N GLU A 91 -22.24 -31.02 2.91
CA GLU A 91 -23.66 -30.80 3.18
C GLU A 91 -23.93 -31.03 4.68
N VAL A 92 -24.79 -30.23 5.27
CA VAL A 92 -25.20 -30.31 6.65
C VAL A 92 -26.67 -30.65 6.76
N GLN A 93 -27.05 -31.40 7.80
CA GLN A 93 -28.38 -31.91 7.96
C GLN A 93 -29.38 -30.90 8.57
N ASP A 94 -28.87 -29.87 9.25
CA ASP A 94 -29.70 -28.87 9.87
C ASP A 94 -29.01 -27.47 9.84
N HIS A 95 -29.82 -26.43 9.92
CA HIS A 95 -29.39 -25.04 9.94
C HIS A 95 -28.40 -24.73 11.10
N ARG A 96 -28.56 -25.37 12.28
CA ARG A 96 -27.68 -25.16 13.44
C ARG A 96 -26.30 -25.77 13.22
N ALA A 97 -26.22 -26.84 12.43
CA ALA A 97 -24.93 -27.46 12.09
C ALA A 97 -24.14 -26.51 11.18
N GLY A 98 -24.79 -25.86 10.19
CA GLY A 98 -24.18 -24.85 9.36
C GLY A 98 -23.65 -23.65 10.17
N GLN A 99 -24.49 -23.14 11.07
CA GLN A 99 -24.09 -22.01 11.94
C GLN A 99 -22.90 -22.38 12.84
N ARG A 100 -22.83 -23.58 13.39
CA ARG A 100 -21.66 -24.01 14.17
C ARG A 100 -20.36 -24.02 13.36
N LEU A 101 -20.43 -24.37 12.07
CA LEU A 101 -19.26 -24.34 11.18
C LEU A 101 -18.79 -22.90 10.88
N LEU A 102 -19.71 -21.93 10.78
CA LEU A 102 -19.36 -20.49 10.72
C LEU A 102 -18.71 -20.05 12.04
N ASP A 103 -19.31 -20.36 13.19
CA ASP A 103 -18.79 -20.00 14.51
C ASP A 103 -17.38 -20.57 14.77
N GLN A 104 -17.08 -21.75 14.20
CA GLN A 104 -15.77 -22.41 14.29
C GLN A 104 -14.77 -21.95 13.24
N GLY A 105 -15.17 -21.07 12.31
CA GLY A 105 -14.33 -20.63 11.19
C GLY A 105 -14.00 -21.75 10.17
N GLN A 106 -14.78 -22.85 10.17
CA GLN A 106 -14.61 -23.98 9.23
C GLN A 106 -15.33 -23.74 7.90
N ALA A 107 -16.31 -22.86 7.89
CA ALA A 107 -16.99 -22.36 6.69
C ALA A 107 -17.01 -20.84 6.70
N LEU A 108 -16.91 -20.23 5.52
CA LEU A 108 -17.13 -18.81 5.34
C LEU A 108 -18.57 -18.49 4.96
N VAL A 109 -19.24 -19.43 4.26
CA VAL A 109 -20.60 -19.28 3.75
C VAL A 109 -21.41 -20.54 4.09
N VAL A 110 -22.65 -20.32 4.52
CA VAL A 110 -23.69 -21.37 4.56
C VAL A 110 -24.77 -20.99 3.57
N LEU A 111 -25.03 -21.88 2.63
CA LEU A 111 -26.11 -21.79 1.67
C LEU A 111 -27.29 -22.64 2.18
N ASP A 112 -28.42 -22.02 2.43
CA ASP A 112 -29.62 -22.68 2.94
C ASP A 112 -30.72 -22.67 1.88
N ILE A 113 -31.02 -23.83 1.31
CA ILE A 113 -32.01 -24.00 0.25
C ILE A 113 -33.32 -24.54 0.88
N PRO A 114 -34.45 -23.84 0.75
CA PRO A 114 -35.69 -24.21 1.38
C PRO A 114 -36.33 -25.46 0.75
N PRO A 115 -37.23 -26.15 1.47
CA PRO A 115 -37.99 -27.24 0.89
C PRO A 115 -38.93 -26.70 -0.22
N HIS A 116 -39.17 -27.53 -1.23
CA HIS A 116 -40.00 -27.20 -2.40
C HIS A 116 -39.38 -26.17 -3.35
N PHE A 117 -38.07 -25.94 -3.31
CA PHE A 117 -37.34 -24.98 -4.15
C PHE A 117 -37.61 -25.22 -5.64
N GLU A 118 -37.40 -26.44 -6.14
CA GLU A 118 -37.64 -26.77 -7.57
C GLU A 118 -39.12 -26.61 -7.96
N ARG A 119 -40.01 -27.10 -7.10
CA ARG A 119 -41.46 -26.98 -7.35
C ARG A 119 -41.89 -25.53 -7.51
N ASP A 120 -41.41 -24.62 -6.65
CA ASP A 120 -41.81 -23.26 -6.66
C ASP A 120 -41.19 -22.50 -7.86
N ILE A 121 -39.96 -22.83 -8.26
CA ILE A 121 -39.37 -22.35 -9.52
C ILE A 121 -40.22 -22.79 -10.72
N LEU A 122 -40.57 -24.09 -10.82
CA LEU A 122 -41.36 -24.61 -11.93
C LEU A 122 -42.77 -24.00 -11.98
N GLN A 123 -43.36 -23.67 -10.84
CA GLN A 123 -44.65 -22.96 -10.77
C GLN A 123 -44.52 -21.44 -11.00
N GLY A 124 -43.29 -20.89 -11.03
CA GLY A 124 -43.01 -19.46 -11.15
C GLY A 124 -43.37 -18.65 -9.93
N LYS A 125 -43.32 -19.29 -8.80
CA LYS A 125 -43.45 -18.60 -7.51
C LYS A 125 -42.08 -18.07 -7.09
N PRO A 126 -42.05 -16.91 -6.42
CA PRO A 126 -40.82 -16.46 -5.81
C PRO A 126 -40.37 -17.46 -4.75
N THR A 127 -39.10 -17.77 -4.76
CA THR A 127 -38.44 -18.60 -3.73
C THR A 127 -37.15 -17.92 -3.29
N ASP A 128 -36.86 -17.98 -2.00
CA ASP A 128 -35.72 -17.33 -1.40
C ASP A 128 -34.68 -18.37 -0.98
N VAL A 129 -33.43 -18.11 -1.32
CA VAL A 129 -32.29 -18.88 -0.82
C VAL A 129 -31.57 -18.03 0.22
N GLN A 130 -31.37 -18.57 1.41
CA GLN A 130 -30.66 -17.83 2.46
C GLN A 130 -29.15 -18.09 2.34
N VAL A 131 -28.40 -16.99 2.38
CA VAL A 131 -26.92 -17.02 2.44
C VAL A 131 -26.49 -16.42 3.77
N GLN A 132 -25.82 -17.21 4.59
CA GLN A 132 -25.19 -16.74 5.83
C GLN A 132 -23.70 -16.67 5.61
N VAL A 133 -23.10 -15.57 6.02
CA VAL A 133 -21.68 -15.30 5.78
C VAL A 133 -21.01 -14.90 7.08
N ASP A 134 -19.86 -15.48 7.35
CA ASP A 134 -18.98 -15.00 8.41
C ASP A 134 -18.32 -13.68 7.95
N ALA A 135 -18.78 -12.57 8.49
CA ALA A 135 -18.28 -11.24 8.22
C ALA A 135 -17.31 -10.71 9.30
N SER A 136 -16.72 -11.60 10.09
CA SER A 136 -15.65 -11.24 11.06
C SER A 136 -14.49 -10.57 10.36
N ASN A 137 -14.16 -11.01 9.13
CA ASN A 137 -13.34 -10.27 8.19
C ASN A 137 -14.26 -9.56 7.19
N THR A 138 -14.39 -8.24 7.35
CA THR A 138 -15.32 -7.42 6.55
C THR A 138 -15.06 -7.53 5.05
N VAL A 139 -13.79 -7.59 4.62
CA VAL A 139 -13.44 -7.69 3.18
C VAL A 139 -13.88 -9.04 2.61
N LEU A 140 -13.52 -10.14 3.27
CA LEU A 140 -13.91 -11.48 2.83
C LEU A 140 -15.42 -11.68 2.89
N GLY A 141 -16.07 -11.20 3.94
CA GLY A 141 -17.53 -11.24 4.09
C GLY A 141 -18.25 -10.48 2.97
N PHE A 142 -17.79 -9.27 2.65
CA PHE A 142 -18.35 -8.49 1.54
C PHE A 142 -18.17 -9.17 0.19
N LEU A 143 -16.97 -9.69 -0.11
CA LEU A 143 -16.70 -10.41 -1.36
C LEU A 143 -17.54 -11.68 -1.46
N ALA A 144 -17.61 -12.48 -0.38
CA ALA A 144 -18.40 -13.70 -0.35
C ALA A 144 -19.89 -13.43 -0.59
N SER A 145 -20.45 -12.40 0.08
CA SER A 145 -21.84 -11.98 -0.12
C SER A 145 -22.09 -11.50 -1.54
N SER A 146 -21.17 -10.72 -2.11
CA SER A 146 -21.31 -10.17 -3.47
C SER A 146 -21.26 -11.29 -4.53
N TYR A 147 -20.31 -12.21 -4.44
CA TYR A 147 -20.23 -13.33 -5.37
C TYR A 147 -21.42 -14.31 -5.20
N ALA A 148 -21.85 -14.59 -3.97
CA ALA A 148 -23.03 -15.43 -3.74
C ALA A 148 -24.29 -14.81 -4.34
N ALA A 149 -24.51 -13.50 -4.11
CA ALA A 149 -25.64 -12.78 -4.69
C ALA A 149 -25.62 -12.78 -6.23
N GLN A 150 -24.43 -12.62 -6.83
CA GLN A 150 -24.26 -12.69 -8.28
C GLN A 150 -24.60 -14.08 -8.83
N ILE A 151 -24.10 -15.15 -8.18
CA ILE A 151 -24.37 -16.55 -8.58
C ILE A 151 -25.87 -16.83 -8.50
N ILE A 152 -26.51 -16.49 -7.38
CA ILE A 152 -27.94 -16.73 -7.17
C ILE A 152 -28.79 -15.90 -8.14
N GLY A 153 -28.43 -14.65 -8.35
CA GLY A 153 -29.11 -13.75 -9.28
C GLY A 153 -29.02 -14.25 -10.74
N GLN A 154 -27.82 -14.69 -11.17
CA GLN A 154 -27.63 -15.26 -12.50
C GLN A 154 -28.43 -16.54 -12.67
N TYR A 155 -28.37 -17.45 -11.70
CA TYR A 155 -29.15 -18.69 -11.73
C TYR A 155 -30.65 -18.41 -11.83
N GLY A 156 -31.17 -17.48 -11.00
CA GLY A 156 -32.59 -17.07 -11.04
C GLY A 156 -33.00 -16.46 -12.38
N PHE A 157 -32.13 -15.67 -13.00
CA PHE A 157 -32.35 -15.11 -14.31
C PHE A 157 -32.39 -16.18 -15.39
N ASP A 158 -31.45 -17.14 -15.38
CA ASP A 158 -31.39 -18.25 -16.34
C ASP A 158 -32.62 -19.14 -16.25
N GLN A 159 -33.10 -19.43 -15.03
CA GLN A 159 -34.33 -20.18 -14.81
C GLN A 159 -35.57 -19.44 -15.32
N ALA A 160 -35.64 -18.12 -15.13
CA ALA A 160 -36.74 -17.30 -15.64
C ALA A 160 -36.78 -17.30 -17.18
N LEU A 161 -35.63 -17.21 -17.83
CA LEU A 161 -35.53 -17.28 -19.30
C LEU A 161 -35.91 -18.64 -19.86
N ALA A 162 -35.42 -19.72 -19.24
CA ALA A 162 -35.75 -21.09 -19.62
C ALA A 162 -37.26 -21.32 -19.55
N ARG A 163 -37.91 -20.80 -18.52
CA ARG A 163 -39.38 -20.91 -18.34
C ARG A 163 -40.15 -20.12 -19.39
N LEU A 164 -39.69 -18.91 -19.79
CA LEU A 164 -40.33 -18.11 -20.81
C LEU A 164 -40.11 -18.67 -22.22
N GLY A 165 -39.39 -19.79 -22.37
CA GLY A 165 -39.03 -20.37 -23.66
C GLY A 165 -38.12 -19.49 -24.52
N VAL A 166 -37.42 -18.54 -23.86
CA VAL A 166 -36.51 -17.63 -24.56
C VAL A 166 -35.23 -18.40 -24.87
N THR A 167 -35.04 -18.70 -26.15
CA THR A 167 -33.81 -19.31 -26.67
C THR A 167 -32.71 -18.25 -26.84
N GLU A 168 -31.45 -18.67 -26.89
CA GLU A 168 -30.31 -17.75 -27.16
C GLU A 168 -30.51 -16.88 -28.41
N ARG A 169 -31.17 -17.42 -29.45
CA ARG A 169 -31.52 -16.65 -30.66
C ARG A 169 -32.56 -15.56 -30.41
N SER A 170 -33.53 -15.82 -29.50
CA SER A 170 -34.56 -14.85 -29.12
C SER A 170 -34.00 -13.76 -28.23
N MET A 171 -32.98 -14.08 -27.42
CA MET A 171 -32.29 -13.12 -26.56
C MET A 171 -31.64 -11.97 -27.33
N GLN A 172 -31.16 -12.20 -28.56
CA GLN A 172 -30.56 -11.15 -29.37
C GLN A 172 -31.51 -10.01 -29.72
N ASN A 173 -32.82 -10.27 -29.67
CA ASN A 173 -33.89 -9.32 -29.98
C ASN A 173 -34.58 -8.72 -28.73
N VAL A 174 -34.19 -9.17 -27.51
CA VAL A 174 -34.70 -8.57 -26.29
C VAL A 174 -33.86 -7.34 -25.97
N PRO A 175 -34.48 -6.16 -25.79
CA PRO A 175 -33.72 -4.98 -25.39
C PRO A 175 -33.19 -5.17 -23.97
N MET A 176 -31.94 -5.53 -23.89
CA MET A 176 -31.22 -5.73 -22.62
C MET A 176 -30.13 -4.66 -22.47
N ILE A 177 -29.99 -4.14 -21.26
CA ILE A 177 -28.84 -3.32 -20.92
C ILE A 177 -27.66 -4.27 -20.70
N ARG A 178 -26.67 -4.20 -21.60
CA ARG A 178 -25.42 -4.93 -21.45
C ARG A 178 -24.45 -4.09 -20.66
N ASP A 179 -23.85 -4.68 -19.64
CA ASP A 179 -22.74 -4.07 -18.92
C ASP A 179 -21.45 -4.26 -19.74
N GLU A 180 -20.98 -3.19 -20.38
CA GLU A 180 -19.70 -3.12 -21.07
C GLU A 180 -18.74 -2.24 -20.26
N HIS A 181 -18.29 -2.73 -19.10
CA HIS A 181 -17.31 -2.01 -18.32
C HIS A 181 -15.88 -2.25 -18.83
N ARG A 182 -15.06 -1.21 -18.78
CA ARG A 182 -13.64 -1.26 -19.14
C ARG A 182 -12.78 -0.88 -17.94
N VAL A 183 -12.00 -1.85 -17.46
CA VAL A 183 -11.05 -1.60 -16.36
C VAL A 183 -9.75 -1.05 -16.94
N TRP A 184 -9.37 0.14 -16.48
CA TRP A 184 -8.15 0.81 -16.89
C TRP A 184 -6.98 0.48 -15.94
N TYR A 185 -5.75 0.59 -16.45
CA TYR A 185 -4.47 0.48 -15.73
C TYR A 185 -4.12 -0.90 -15.19
N ASN A 186 -5.05 -1.63 -14.59
CA ASN A 186 -4.92 -3.01 -14.14
C ASN A 186 -6.12 -3.84 -14.62
N PRO A 187 -6.19 -4.18 -15.94
CA PRO A 187 -7.37 -4.81 -16.54
C PRO A 187 -7.74 -6.15 -15.90
N ASN A 188 -6.75 -6.88 -15.43
CA ASN A 188 -6.93 -8.19 -14.81
C ASN A 188 -7.12 -8.10 -13.29
N GLN A 189 -7.19 -6.88 -12.73
CA GLN A 189 -7.35 -6.62 -11.29
C GLN A 189 -6.38 -7.45 -10.43
N LYS A 190 -5.12 -7.57 -10.89
CA LYS A 190 -4.07 -8.32 -10.16
C LYS A 190 -3.64 -7.55 -8.91
N ASP A 191 -3.86 -8.11 -7.73
CA ASP A 191 -3.38 -7.55 -6.46
C ASP A 191 -1.86 -7.40 -6.44
N ALA A 192 -1.16 -8.34 -7.09
CA ALA A 192 0.30 -8.34 -7.25
C ALA A 192 0.86 -7.12 -8.03
N TRP A 193 0.02 -6.31 -8.68
CA TRP A 193 0.44 -5.06 -9.30
C TRP A 193 0.23 -3.84 -8.40
N PHE A 194 -0.65 -3.96 -7.41
CA PHE A 194 -1.02 -2.87 -6.52
C PHE A 194 -0.26 -2.94 -5.19
N MET A 195 -0.36 -4.08 -4.50
CA MET A 195 0.18 -4.26 -3.15
C MET A 195 1.69 -4.01 -3.03
N PRO A 196 2.57 -4.57 -3.89
CA PRO A 196 4.01 -4.35 -3.72
C PRO A 196 4.43 -2.91 -4.03
N ILE A 197 3.66 -2.16 -4.84
CA ILE A 197 3.92 -0.71 -5.04
C ILE A 197 3.62 0.04 -3.74
N VAL A 198 2.46 -0.20 -3.11
CA VAL A 198 2.12 0.43 -1.82
C VAL A 198 3.20 0.15 -0.79
N GLU A 199 3.57 -1.13 -0.66
CA GLU A 199 4.56 -1.55 0.33
C GLU A 199 5.91 -0.89 0.09
N LEU A 200 6.38 -0.85 -1.17
CA LEU A 200 7.60 -0.14 -1.51
C LEU A 200 7.56 1.34 -1.08
N LEU A 201 6.46 2.06 -1.32
CA LEU A 201 6.31 3.46 -0.93
C LEU A 201 6.29 3.63 0.59
N ILE A 202 5.68 2.69 1.32
CA ILE A 202 5.69 2.65 2.79
C ILE A 202 7.12 2.35 3.30
N VAL A 203 7.81 1.38 2.74
CA VAL A 203 9.21 1.04 3.08
C VAL A 203 10.13 2.24 2.86
N ILE A 204 9.99 2.94 1.72
CA ILE A 204 10.72 4.20 1.46
C ILE A 204 10.44 5.21 2.59
N THR A 205 9.19 5.34 3.02
CA THR A 205 8.79 6.27 4.09
C THR A 205 9.42 5.91 5.43
N ILE A 206 9.35 4.63 5.80
CA ILE A 206 9.97 4.13 7.04
C ILE A 206 11.46 4.44 7.03
N MET A 207 12.15 4.09 5.95
CA MET A 207 13.59 4.30 5.82
C MET A 207 13.95 5.79 5.78
N ALA A 208 13.18 6.63 5.10
CA ALA A 208 13.43 8.05 4.98
C ALA A 208 13.30 8.82 6.32
N ILE A 209 12.54 8.30 7.26
CA ILE A 209 12.44 8.84 8.63
C ILE A 209 13.47 8.17 9.56
N MET A 210 13.56 6.82 9.52
CA MET A 210 14.34 6.04 10.47
C MET A 210 15.85 6.21 10.27
N LEU A 211 16.35 6.21 9.02
CA LEU A 211 17.79 6.27 8.77
C LEU A 211 18.43 7.59 9.23
N PRO A 212 17.88 8.78 8.87
CA PRO A 212 18.43 10.05 9.36
C PRO A 212 18.31 10.18 10.88
N ALA A 213 17.19 9.72 11.47
CA ALA A 213 17.01 9.72 12.93
C ALA A 213 18.08 8.86 13.61
N ALA A 214 18.28 7.63 13.15
CA ALA A 214 19.26 6.71 13.71
C ALA A 214 20.69 7.22 13.55
N ALA A 215 21.04 7.81 12.38
CA ALA A 215 22.36 8.37 12.15
C ALA A 215 22.69 9.50 13.12
N ALA A 216 21.72 10.41 13.34
CA ALA A 216 21.91 11.53 14.26
C ALA A 216 21.94 11.09 15.73
N VAL A 217 21.09 10.14 16.13
CA VAL A 217 21.04 9.63 17.52
C VAL A 217 22.28 8.82 17.86
N ARG A 218 22.82 8.01 16.93
CA ARG A 218 24.08 7.27 17.16
C ARG A 218 25.27 8.19 17.46
N GLU A 219 25.36 9.32 16.78
CA GLU A 219 26.41 10.31 17.08
C GLU A 219 26.23 10.94 18.47
N LYS A 220 24.98 11.14 18.87
CA LYS A 220 24.64 11.63 20.21
C LYS A 220 25.02 10.61 21.29
N GLU A 221 24.67 9.33 21.10
CA GLU A 221 25.02 8.24 22.02
C GLU A 221 26.54 8.05 22.17
N ARG A 222 27.29 8.26 21.09
CA ARG A 222 28.77 8.10 21.08
C ARG A 222 29.52 9.35 21.56
N GLY A 223 28.82 10.45 21.85
CA GLY A 223 29.44 11.74 22.21
C GLY A 223 30.21 12.39 21.05
N THR A 224 30.06 11.89 19.82
CA THR A 224 30.78 12.44 18.65
C THR A 224 30.15 13.69 18.10
N ILE A 225 28.89 13.98 18.47
CA ILE A 225 28.19 15.20 18.05
C ILE A 225 28.89 16.45 18.59
N GLU A 226 29.40 16.38 19.83
CA GLU A 226 30.14 17.48 20.46
C GLU A 226 31.44 17.77 19.73
N GLN A 227 32.15 16.75 19.25
CA GLN A 227 33.35 16.91 18.43
C GLN A 227 33.06 17.55 17.07
N LEU A 228 31.88 17.24 16.48
CA LEU A 228 31.45 17.86 15.23
C LEU A 228 31.09 19.34 15.41
N LEU A 229 30.57 19.71 16.56
CA LEU A 229 30.18 21.09 16.87
C LEU A 229 31.38 22.02 17.13
N VAL A 230 32.51 21.49 17.62
CA VAL A 230 33.74 22.28 17.74
C VAL A 230 34.57 22.31 16.44
N SER A 231 34.14 21.56 15.41
CA SER A 231 34.78 21.59 14.08
C SER A 231 34.35 22.87 13.31
N PRO A 232 35.14 23.33 12.32
CA PRO A 232 34.79 24.49 11.51
C PRO A 232 33.70 24.17 10.46
N LEU A 233 32.72 23.30 10.82
CA LEU A 233 31.62 22.90 9.97
C LEU A 233 30.33 23.62 10.37
N THR A 234 29.56 24.04 9.40
CA THR A 234 28.22 24.57 9.67
C THR A 234 27.25 23.42 9.97
N PRO A 235 26.17 23.63 10.75
CA PRO A 235 25.16 22.62 11.02
C PRO A 235 24.58 21.97 9.74
N ILE A 236 24.46 22.74 8.66
CA ILE A 236 24.02 22.21 7.35
C ILE A 236 25.07 21.26 6.78
N GLN A 237 26.36 21.55 6.91
CA GLN A 237 27.44 20.67 6.46
C GLN A 237 27.55 19.37 7.28
N ILE A 238 26.94 19.32 8.45
CA ILE A 238 26.86 18.12 9.27
C ILE A 238 25.62 17.29 8.88
N LEU A 239 24.47 17.92 8.71
CA LEU A 239 23.19 17.24 8.49
C LEU A 239 22.98 16.82 7.03
N LEU A 240 23.32 17.69 6.07
CA LEU A 240 23.06 17.45 4.65
C LEU A 240 23.77 16.19 4.11
N PRO A 241 25.05 15.91 4.46
CA PRO A 241 25.72 14.67 4.06
C PRO A 241 24.99 13.41 4.52
N LYS A 242 24.39 13.43 5.73
CA LYS A 242 23.62 12.31 6.27
C LYS A 242 22.38 12.07 5.43
N VAL A 243 21.62 13.13 5.18
CA VAL A 243 20.40 13.03 4.36
C VAL A 243 20.73 12.56 2.95
N ILE A 244 21.80 13.10 2.32
CA ILE A 244 22.24 12.67 0.99
C ILE A 244 22.65 11.19 0.99
N ALA A 245 23.49 10.77 1.94
CA ALA A 245 23.94 9.39 2.02
C ALA A 245 22.76 8.41 2.20
N MET A 246 21.83 8.73 3.10
CA MET A 246 20.65 7.89 3.35
C MET A 246 19.69 7.89 2.15
N THR A 247 19.53 9.03 1.48
CA THR A 247 18.76 9.09 0.22
C THR A 247 19.35 8.19 -0.86
N LEU A 248 20.68 8.20 -1.05
CA LEU A 248 21.34 7.31 -2.03
C LEU A 248 21.11 5.83 -1.70
N VAL A 249 21.15 5.46 -0.42
CA VAL A 249 20.86 4.09 0.02
C VAL A 249 19.41 3.72 -0.26
N ILE A 250 18.47 4.61 0.04
CA ILE A 250 17.04 4.41 -0.22
C ILE A 250 16.80 4.28 -1.73
N LEU A 251 17.39 5.13 -2.56
CA LEU A 251 17.25 5.06 -4.02
C LEU A 251 17.82 3.75 -4.58
N LEU A 252 18.93 3.26 -4.03
CA LEU A 252 19.49 1.96 -4.41
C LEU A 252 18.53 0.82 -4.03
N GLY A 253 18.02 0.81 -2.78
CA GLY A 253 17.03 -0.16 -2.33
C GLY A 253 15.76 -0.11 -3.19
N THR A 254 15.26 1.09 -3.48
CA THR A 254 14.13 1.33 -4.37
C THR A 254 14.39 0.76 -5.77
N ALA A 255 15.58 0.99 -6.34
CA ALA A 255 15.94 0.42 -7.63
C ALA A 255 15.95 -1.11 -7.62
N VAL A 256 16.55 -1.71 -6.59
CA VAL A 256 16.55 -3.18 -6.43
C VAL A 256 15.12 -3.72 -6.32
N SER A 257 14.28 -3.15 -5.46
CA SER A 257 12.88 -3.56 -5.31
C SER A 257 12.11 -3.39 -6.62
N LEU A 258 12.27 -2.28 -7.30
CA LEU A 258 11.53 -1.94 -8.51
C LEU A 258 11.89 -2.87 -9.69
N PHE A 259 13.19 -3.09 -9.93
CA PHE A 259 13.63 -3.90 -11.06
C PHE A 259 13.59 -5.40 -10.77
N PHE A 260 13.94 -5.83 -9.55
CA PHE A 260 14.00 -7.24 -9.21
C PHE A 260 12.66 -7.78 -8.74
N VAL A 261 11.96 -7.08 -7.82
CA VAL A 261 10.70 -7.58 -7.23
C VAL A 261 9.52 -7.20 -8.11
N LEU A 262 9.27 -5.89 -8.31
CA LEU A 262 8.06 -5.44 -9.00
C LEU A 262 8.05 -5.88 -10.46
N HIS A 263 9.13 -5.58 -11.19
CA HIS A 263 9.21 -5.93 -12.61
C HIS A 263 9.62 -7.40 -12.82
N GLY A 264 10.67 -7.87 -12.12
CA GLY A 264 11.25 -9.18 -12.38
C GLY A 264 10.41 -10.36 -11.88
N ILE A 265 9.67 -10.20 -10.76
CA ILE A 265 8.86 -11.28 -10.19
C ILE A 265 7.37 -11.10 -10.52
N PHE A 266 6.83 -9.90 -10.37
CA PHE A 266 5.39 -9.65 -10.50
C PHE A 266 4.96 -9.09 -11.86
N ASP A 267 5.89 -8.85 -12.80
CA ASP A 267 5.61 -8.27 -14.12
C ASP A 267 4.79 -6.96 -14.04
N VAL A 268 5.09 -6.12 -13.06
CA VAL A 268 4.42 -4.81 -12.93
C VAL A 268 4.76 -3.95 -14.14
N PRO A 269 3.78 -3.47 -14.91
CA PRO A 269 4.04 -2.66 -16.10
C PRO A 269 4.41 -1.23 -15.69
N MET A 270 5.69 -0.91 -15.64
CA MET A 270 6.17 0.43 -15.33
C MET A 270 5.91 1.37 -16.51
N LYS A 271 4.71 1.97 -16.58
CA LYS A 271 4.25 2.75 -17.74
C LYS A 271 4.84 4.15 -17.81
N GLY A 272 5.22 4.74 -16.69
CA GLY A 272 5.69 6.12 -16.63
C GLY A 272 7.20 6.27 -16.61
N SER A 273 7.65 7.52 -16.49
CA SER A 273 9.08 7.86 -16.44
C SER A 273 9.70 7.44 -15.10
N LEU A 274 10.60 6.46 -15.13
CA LEU A 274 11.39 6.07 -13.96
C LEU A 274 12.26 7.22 -13.43
N ALA A 275 12.77 8.06 -14.32
CA ALA A 275 13.53 9.25 -13.92
C ALA A 275 12.66 10.20 -13.07
N LEU A 276 11.40 10.41 -13.47
CA LEU A 276 10.44 11.18 -12.68
C LEU A 276 10.16 10.51 -11.33
N PHE A 277 9.96 9.20 -11.31
CA PHE A 277 9.74 8.46 -10.07
C PHE A 277 10.91 8.60 -9.09
N PHE A 278 12.15 8.43 -9.56
CA PHE A 278 13.35 8.62 -8.72
C PHE A 278 13.54 10.08 -8.28
N ALA A 279 13.20 11.06 -9.11
CA ALA A 279 13.22 12.46 -8.72
C ALA A 279 12.20 12.79 -7.62
N VAL A 280 10.97 12.31 -7.76
CA VAL A 280 9.92 12.44 -6.74
C VAL A 280 10.31 11.70 -5.46
N THR A 281 10.86 10.49 -5.55
CA THR A 281 11.36 9.74 -4.39
C THR A 281 12.49 10.50 -3.68
N THR A 282 13.40 11.13 -4.43
CA THR A 282 14.45 11.96 -3.85
C THR A 282 13.86 13.15 -3.09
N LEU A 283 12.94 13.89 -3.70
CA LEU A 283 12.25 15.00 -3.05
C LEU A 283 11.53 14.56 -1.78
N TYR A 284 10.82 13.44 -1.86
CA TYR A 284 10.09 12.86 -0.74
C TYR A 284 11.01 12.46 0.42
N THR A 285 12.14 11.81 0.13
CA THR A 285 13.11 11.40 1.16
C THR A 285 13.72 12.62 1.85
N PHE A 286 14.02 13.71 1.13
CA PHE A 286 14.45 14.96 1.73
C PHE A 286 13.36 15.57 2.61
N THR A 287 12.11 15.57 2.16
CA THR A 287 10.97 16.07 2.93
C THR A 287 10.85 15.34 4.27
N THR A 288 10.83 14.01 4.23
CA THR A 288 10.60 13.18 5.42
C THR A 288 11.84 13.04 6.30
N ALA A 289 13.05 13.22 5.76
CA ALA A 289 14.27 13.29 6.57
C ALA A 289 14.22 14.41 7.62
N GLY A 290 13.52 15.51 7.35
CA GLY A 290 13.25 16.56 8.34
C GLY A 290 12.52 16.05 9.58
N LEU A 291 11.56 15.13 9.42
CA LEU A 291 10.89 14.46 10.54
C LEU A 291 11.86 13.57 11.31
N GLY A 292 12.70 12.81 10.61
CA GLY A 292 13.73 11.97 11.22
C GLY A 292 14.73 12.81 12.06
N LEU A 293 15.20 13.93 11.53
CA LEU A 293 16.07 14.86 12.25
C LEU A 293 15.36 15.47 13.46
N TYR A 294 14.09 15.83 13.33
CA TYR A 294 13.29 16.33 14.46
C TYR A 294 13.17 15.27 15.56
N ILE A 295 12.85 14.01 15.22
CA ILE A 295 12.79 12.88 16.14
C ILE A 295 14.13 12.70 16.87
N ALA A 296 15.25 12.81 16.17
CA ALA A 296 16.58 12.72 16.77
C ALA A 296 16.82 13.79 17.84
N THR A 297 16.24 14.98 17.69
CA THR A 297 16.36 16.02 18.73
C THR A 297 15.63 15.65 20.02
N LEU A 298 14.52 14.96 19.94
CA LEU A 298 13.72 14.54 21.09
C LEU A 298 14.26 13.27 21.76
N SER A 299 14.98 12.44 21.02
CA SER A 299 15.44 11.12 21.46
C SER A 299 16.77 11.21 22.18
N ARG A 300 16.96 10.38 23.20
CA ARG A 300 18.24 10.19 23.91
C ARG A 300 19.00 8.97 23.43
N ASN A 301 18.29 7.97 22.89
CA ASN A 301 18.86 6.72 22.39
C ASN A 301 18.05 6.19 21.18
N LEU A 302 18.60 5.18 20.51
CA LEU A 302 17.98 4.58 19.33
C LEU A 302 16.59 4.00 19.61
N ALA A 303 16.36 3.41 20.78
CA ALA A 303 15.05 2.84 21.12
C ALA A 303 13.96 3.93 21.20
N GLN A 304 14.26 5.06 21.82
CA GLN A 304 13.34 6.21 21.86
C GLN A 304 13.10 6.79 20.46
N ALA A 305 14.14 6.86 19.61
CA ALA A 305 13.99 7.33 18.24
C ALA A 305 13.06 6.42 17.45
N ALA A 306 13.20 5.10 17.57
CA ALA A 306 12.34 4.14 16.93
C ALA A 306 10.88 4.26 17.41
N MET A 307 10.64 4.38 18.70
CA MET A 307 9.29 4.57 19.26
C MET A 307 8.63 5.85 18.74
N LEU A 308 9.36 6.97 18.72
CA LEU A 308 8.85 8.24 18.23
C LEU A 308 8.63 8.20 16.71
N ALA A 309 9.48 7.50 15.96
CA ALA A 309 9.29 7.30 14.53
C ALA A 309 8.00 6.52 14.25
N ILE A 310 7.74 5.43 14.99
CA ILE A 310 6.49 4.68 14.87
C ILE A 310 5.28 5.55 15.19
N LEU A 311 5.36 6.38 16.23
CA LEU A 311 4.29 7.30 16.62
C LEU A 311 3.95 8.32 15.52
N VAL A 312 4.93 8.73 14.71
CA VAL A 312 4.74 9.62 13.56
C VAL A 312 4.29 8.85 12.33
N LEU A 313 4.90 7.68 12.08
CA LEU A 313 4.63 6.85 10.90
C LEU A 313 3.19 6.31 10.88
N MET A 314 2.65 5.84 12.02
CA MET A 314 1.33 5.24 12.06
C MET A 314 0.23 6.19 11.58
N PRO A 315 0.09 7.43 12.09
CA PRO A 315 -0.87 8.39 11.54
C PRO A 315 -0.62 8.70 10.06
N MET A 316 0.65 8.82 9.63
CA MET A 316 0.96 9.07 8.23
C MET A 316 0.48 7.93 7.31
N ILE A 317 0.65 6.67 7.72
CA ILE A 317 0.20 5.50 6.95
C ILE A 317 -1.33 5.46 6.90
N PHE A 318 -2.02 5.69 8.02
CA PHE A 318 -3.49 5.73 8.03
C PHE A 318 -4.06 6.88 7.19
N LEU A 319 -3.40 8.04 7.19
CA LEU A 319 -3.81 9.22 6.42
C LEU A 319 -3.23 9.22 4.99
N SER A 320 -2.66 8.12 4.52
CA SER A 320 -2.01 8.07 3.21
C SER A 320 -2.94 7.70 2.06
N GLY A 321 -4.11 7.15 2.36
CA GLY A 321 -5.00 6.56 1.36
C GLY A 321 -4.58 5.16 0.89
N ALA A 322 -3.47 4.60 1.41
CA ALA A 322 -2.96 3.29 1.01
C ALA A 322 -3.84 2.13 1.47
N TRP A 323 -4.29 2.18 2.73
CA TRP A 323 -5.10 1.13 3.34
C TRP A 323 -6.59 1.47 3.37
N THR A 324 -6.91 2.73 3.56
CA THR A 324 -8.29 3.20 3.59
C THR A 324 -8.50 4.20 2.45
N PRO A 325 -9.36 3.91 1.47
CA PRO A 325 -9.65 4.85 0.40
C PRO A 325 -10.14 6.18 0.95
N PRO A 326 -9.73 7.32 0.36
CA PRO A 326 -10.13 8.66 0.83
C PRO A 326 -11.65 8.85 0.92
N GLU A 327 -12.40 8.19 0.02
CA GLU A 327 -13.85 8.24 -0.05
C GLU A 327 -14.53 7.57 1.16
N ALA A 328 -13.86 6.61 1.78
CA ALA A 328 -14.33 5.91 2.98
C ALA A 328 -13.94 6.63 4.29
N MET A 329 -13.12 7.69 4.21
CA MET A 329 -12.68 8.43 5.40
C MET A 329 -13.72 9.47 5.84
N PRO A 330 -13.91 9.70 7.17
CA PRO A 330 -14.62 10.85 7.68
C PRO A 330 -14.04 12.17 7.18
N ALA A 331 -14.89 13.21 7.01
CA ALA A 331 -14.48 14.48 6.42
C ALA A 331 -13.22 15.10 7.04
N GLY A 332 -13.12 15.15 8.37
CA GLY A 332 -11.95 15.72 9.05
C GLY A 332 -10.65 14.92 8.81
N MET A 333 -10.72 13.59 8.70
CA MET A 333 -9.55 12.77 8.35
C MET A 333 -9.13 13.01 6.89
N ARG A 334 -10.09 13.13 5.99
CA ARG A 334 -9.83 13.40 4.58
C ARG A 334 -9.17 14.77 4.37
N GLU A 335 -9.54 15.79 5.14
CA GLU A 335 -8.88 17.10 5.13
C GLU A 335 -7.46 17.00 5.72
N ALA A 336 -7.28 16.28 6.84
CA ALA A 336 -5.97 16.08 7.46
C ALA A 336 -4.99 15.31 6.57
N MET A 337 -5.49 14.45 5.67
CA MET A 337 -4.70 13.64 4.73
C MET A 337 -3.81 14.51 3.83
N PHE A 338 -4.30 15.69 3.38
CA PHE A 338 -3.53 16.61 2.55
C PHE A 338 -2.30 17.19 3.25
N LEU A 339 -2.23 17.13 4.58
CA LEU A 339 -1.04 17.51 5.36
C LEU A 339 -0.01 16.39 5.45
N SER A 340 -0.35 15.19 4.99
CA SER A 340 0.56 14.04 5.01
C SER A 340 1.43 14.01 3.74
N PRO A 341 2.76 14.10 3.86
CA PRO A 341 3.63 13.94 2.71
C PRO A 341 3.46 12.58 2.01
N LEU A 342 3.12 11.54 2.78
CA LEU A 342 2.94 10.18 2.26
C LEU A 342 1.73 10.08 1.33
N TYR A 343 0.65 10.81 1.58
CA TYR A 343 -0.50 10.86 0.68
C TYR A 343 -0.09 11.29 -0.73
N HIS A 344 0.59 12.43 -0.84
CA HIS A 344 1.06 12.94 -2.13
C HIS A 344 2.07 12.00 -2.80
N PHE A 345 2.92 11.36 -2.00
CA PHE A 345 3.91 10.42 -2.52
C PHE A 345 3.26 9.14 -3.07
N ILE A 346 2.25 8.59 -2.41
CA ILE A 346 1.48 7.43 -2.88
C ILE A 346 0.73 7.77 -4.17
N GLU A 347 0.04 8.91 -4.20
CA GLU A 347 -0.66 9.37 -5.39
C GLU A 347 0.27 9.49 -6.60
N MET A 348 1.44 10.14 -6.42
CA MET A 348 2.46 10.25 -7.46
C MET A 348 3.06 8.89 -7.81
N GLY A 349 3.33 8.01 -6.83
CA GLY A 349 3.88 6.68 -7.07
C GLY A 349 2.98 5.83 -7.97
N TYR A 350 1.69 5.77 -7.67
CA TYR A 350 0.71 5.10 -8.53
C TYR A 350 0.52 5.80 -9.87
N GLY A 351 0.44 7.13 -9.84
CA GLY A 351 0.31 7.92 -11.05
C GLY A 351 1.41 7.62 -12.05
N ILE A 352 2.65 7.60 -11.59
CA ILE A 352 3.81 7.34 -12.46
C ILE A 352 3.88 5.86 -12.85
N LEU A 353 3.91 4.95 -11.87
CA LEU A 353 4.22 3.55 -12.15
C LEU A 353 3.11 2.80 -12.89
N LEU A 354 1.84 3.00 -12.52
CA LEU A 354 0.71 2.27 -13.11
C LEU A 354 -0.03 3.05 -14.19
N LYS A 355 -0.24 4.37 -13.99
CA LYS A 355 -1.04 5.17 -14.92
C LYS A 355 -0.19 5.78 -16.04
N GLY A 356 1.14 5.90 -15.84
CA GLY A 356 2.03 6.58 -16.78
C GLY A 356 1.87 8.10 -16.77
N ALA A 357 1.38 8.66 -15.64
CA ALA A 357 1.16 10.09 -15.52
C ALA A 357 2.47 10.88 -15.55
N GLY A 358 2.46 12.00 -16.23
CA GLY A 358 3.55 12.98 -16.30
C GLY A 358 3.36 14.13 -15.30
N LEU A 359 4.27 15.12 -15.38
CA LEU A 359 4.21 16.32 -14.54
C LEU A 359 2.97 17.17 -14.77
N ASP A 360 2.39 17.11 -15.97
CA ASP A 360 1.15 17.79 -16.35
C ASP A 360 -0.06 17.37 -15.50
N VAL A 361 -0.05 16.13 -15.02
CA VAL A 361 -1.12 15.56 -14.16
C VAL A 361 -0.76 15.67 -12.68
N LEU A 362 0.52 15.51 -12.34
CA LEU A 362 0.99 15.37 -10.94
C LEU A 362 1.51 16.67 -10.32
N TRP A 363 1.37 17.80 -10.99
CA TRP A 363 1.95 19.09 -10.58
C TRP A 363 1.43 19.59 -9.21
N ASP A 364 0.16 19.33 -8.89
CA ASP A 364 -0.50 19.73 -7.65
C ASP A 364 0.04 18.95 -6.45
N SER A 365 0.14 17.63 -6.56
CA SER A 365 0.76 16.76 -5.54
C SER A 365 2.25 17.04 -5.38
N LEU A 366 2.95 17.33 -6.49
CA LEU A 366 4.36 17.72 -6.46
C LEU A 366 4.55 19.06 -5.74
N LEU A 367 3.73 20.08 -6.06
CA LEU A 367 3.76 21.38 -5.39
C LEU A 367 3.50 21.25 -3.89
N SER A 368 2.47 20.48 -3.52
CA SER A 368 2.14 20.20 -2.12
C SER A 368 3.31 19.54 -1.40
N LEU A 369 3.94 18.54 -2.02
CA LEU A 369 5.12 17.87 -1.45
C LEU A 369 6.31 18.84 -1.29
N VAL A 370 6.56 19.73 -2.25
CA VAL A 370 7.62 20.76 -2.14
C VAL A 370 7.35 21.71 -0.97
N LEU A 371 6.12 22.20 -0.86
CA LEU A 371 5.73 23.12 0.22
C LEU A 371 5.85 22.45 1.59
N LEU A 372 5.31 21.24 1.74
CA LEU A 372 5.47 20.44 2.96
C LEU A 372 6.95 20.19 3.25
N GLY A 373 7.74 19.88 2.22
CA GLY A 373 9.17 19.63 2.34
C GLY A 373 9.93 20.84 2.88
N ILE A 374 9.67 22.01 2.35
CA ILE A 374 10.28 23.25 2.84
C ILE A 374 9.95 23.46 4.33
N VAL A 375 8.70 23.29 4.73
CA VAL A 375 8.26 23.48 6.11
C VAL A 375 8.89 22.42 7.03
N ILE A 376 8.72 21.15 6.71
CA ILE A 376 9.15 20.02 7.55
C ILE A 376 10.67 19.97 7.67
N PHE A 377 11.39 20.06 6.55
CA PHE A 377 12.85 20.01 6.55
C PHE A 377 13.46 21.21 7.27
N SER A 378 12.97 22.44 6.98
CA SER A 378 13.44 23.66 7.64
C SER A 378 13.18 23.62 9.14
N PHE A 379 12.03 23.12 9.57
CA PHE A 379 11.70 22.94 10.99
C PHE A 379 12.63 21.92 11.66
N GLY A 380 12.88 20.78 11.02
CA GLY A 380 13.79 19.74 11.53
C GLY A 380 15.23 20.30 11.71
N VAL A 381 15.75 20.98 10.69
CA VAL A 381 17.08 21.60 10.73
C VAL A 381 17.14 22.72 11.77
N TRP A 382 16.12 23.59 11.83
CA TRP A 382 16.05 24.67 12.81
C TRP A 382 16.06 24.12 14.25
N ARG A 383 15.27 23.10 14.52
CA ARG A 383 15.20 22.48 15.84
C ARG A 383 16.52 21.82 16.23
N PHE A 384 17.14 21.10 15.28
CA PHE A 384 18.46 20.53 15.49
C PHE A 384 19.50 21.58 15.81
N LYS A 385 19.55 22.66 15.00
CA LYS A 385 20.46 23.78 15.23
C LYS A 385 20.27 24.45 16.59
N ARG A 386 19.02 24.60 17.06
CA ARG A 386 18.74 25.22 18.38
C ARG A 386 19.16 24.34 19.56
N GLN A 387 19.23 23.03 19.37
CA GLN A 387 19.59 22.12 20.45
C GLN A 387 21.10 21.93 20.58
N PHE A 388 21.81 22.01 19.48
CA PHE A 388 23.23 21.68 19.42
C PHE A 388 24.12 22.86 18.98
N GLY A 389 23.58 23.99 18.57
CA GLY A 389 24.28 25.23 18.22
C GLY A 389 24.00 26.31 19.23
#